data_eabf934fcccc07b8f358b436e7d05b74
#
_entry.id   eabf934fcccc07b8f358b436e7d05b74
#
_cell.length_a   1.000
_cell.length_b   1.000
_cell.length_c   1.000
_cell.angle_alpha   90.00
_cell.angle_beta   90.00
_cell.angle_gamma   90.00
#
_symmetry.space_group_name_H-M   'P 1'
#
loop_
_entity.id
_entity.type
_entity.pdbx_description
1 polymer ?
#
loop_
_entity_poly.entity_id
_entity_poly.type
_entity_poly.pdbx_seq_one_letter_code
_entity_poly.pdbx_strand_id
1 'polypeptide(L)'
;GEKQVAKVICKGTCSSAKDKYEYEGISDCRAANVLNSGAKMCKFGCLGLGTCKDACKFDAISIVDGIAVIDEEKCVNCGKCKEVCPKGIIITKPESQEVVVECNSKEFGKAVKEKCTAGCIGCGMCVKACKFDAIIFEDKIAKIDPNKCVGCMQCVAKCPTKVISGDITKKKKVTIDQELCVGCTVCKKQCKFDAIEGELKEKHKVDADKCVGCHLCMEKCPKKAIKIL
;
A
#
# COMPACT_ATOMS: atom_id res chain seq x y z
N GLY A 1 20.03 -7.69 -4.10
CA GLY A 1 18.92 -7.19 -3.27
C GLY A 1 17.69 -7.01 -4.10
N GLU A 2 16.52 -7.00 -3.49
CA GLU A 2 15.26 -6.76 -4.17
C GLU A 2 15.22 -5.33 -4.75
N LYS A 3 14.66 -5.18 -5.98
CA LYS A 3 14.50 -3.89 -6.64
C LYS A 3 13.67 -2.94 -5.77
N GLN A 4 14.20 -1.74 -5.57
CA GLN A 4 13.52 -0.68 -4.85
C GLN A 4 12.96 0.33 -5.85
N VAL A 5 11.76 0.85 -5.58
CA VAL A 5 11.08 1.81 -6.44
C VAL A 5 10.54 2.98 -5.63
N ALA A 6 10.36 4.12 -6.28
CA ALA A 6 9.71 5.27 -5.67
C ALA A 6 8.18 5.11 -5.75
N LYS A 7 7.47 5.62 -4.72
CA LYS A 7 6.00 5.63 -4.66
C LYS A 7 5.50 6.95 -4.11
N VAL A 8 4.51 7.54 -4.77
CA VAL A 8 3.81 8.73 -4.27
C VAL A 8 2.74 8.31 -3.27
N ILE A 9 2.82 8.81 -2.03
CA ILE A 9 1.83 8.53 -0.98
C ILE A 9 0.76 9.62 -0.93
N CYS A 10 0.01 9.74 -2.01
CA CYS A 10 -1.16 10.62 -2.10
C CYS A 10 -2.18 10.02 -3.06
N LYS A 11 -3.43 9.91 -2.62
CA LYS A 11 -4.59 9.48 -3.41
C LYS A 11 -5.61 10.62 -3.61
N GLY A 12 -5.20 11.85 -3.27
CA GLY A 12 -6.03 13.05 -3.40
C GLY A 12 -6.03 13.59 -4.83
N THR A 13 -6.75 12.91 -5.72
CA THR A 13 -6.98 13.32 -7.11
C THR A 13 -7.89 14.56 -7.21
N CYS A 14 -8.06 15.13 -8.39
CA CYS A 14 -9.00 16.25 -8.62
C CYS A 14 -10.44 15.88 -8.24
N SER A 15 -10.81 14.59 -8.40
CA SER A 15 -12.16 14.11 -8.04
C SER A 15 -12.35 13.85 -6.55
N SER A 16 -11.27 13.65 -5.78
CA SER A 16 -11.33 13.28 -4.36
C SER A 16 -10.84 14.34 -3.39
N ALA A 17 -9.97 15.24 -3.81
CA ALA A 17 -9.47 16.35 -3.01
C ALA A 17 -10.09 17.68 -3.44
N LYS A 18 -10.50 18.51 -2.48
CA LYS A 18 -11.06 19.84 -2.75
C LYS A 18 -9.96 20.88 -2.86
N ASP A 19 -10.16 21.86 -3.71
CA ASP A 19 -9.29 23.02 -3.84
C ASP A 19 -9.83 24.22 -3.03
N LYS A 20 -8.92 25.09 -2.60
CA LYS A 20 -9.21 26.37 -1.93
C LYS A 20 -9.37 27.50 -2.95
N TYR A 21 -8.60 27.43 -4.02
CA TYR A 21 -8.57 28.40 -5.10
C TYR A 21 -8.04 27.74 -6.37
N GLU A 22 -8.27 28.36 -7.51
CA GLU A 22 -7.66 28.01 -8.78
C GLU A 22 -6.22 28.57 -8.85
N TYR A 23 -5.25 27.75 -9.22
CA TYR A 23 -3.86 28.15 -9.30
C TYR A 23 -3.47 28.47 -10.76
N GLU A 24 -3.21 29.74 -11.03
CA GLU A 24 -2.81 30.25 -12.35
C GLU A 24 -1.33 30.66 -12.39
N GLY A 25 -0.50 30.13 -11.50
CA GLY A 25 0.93 30.45 -11.42
C GLY A 25 1.82 29.55 -12.25
N ILE A 26 3.12 29.64 -11.99
CA ILE A 26 4.16 28.82 -12.62
C ILE A 26 3.88 27.34 -12.34
N SER A 27 3.97 26.49 -13.36
CA SER A 27 3.80 25.03 -13.22
C SER A 27 5.01 24.39 -12.52
N ASP A 28 5.24 24.77 -11.26
CA ASP A 28 6.27 24.24 -10.37
C ASP A 28 5.68 24.05 -8.96
N CYS A 29 5.81 22.81 -8.43
CA CYS A 29 5.28 22.46 -7.11
C CYS A 29 5.92 23.28 -5.98
N ARG A 30 7.18 23.69 -6.12
CA ARG A 30 7.89 24.48 -5.10
C ARG A 30 7.33 25.90 -5.07
N ALA A 31 7.11 26.51 -6.23
CA ALA A 31 6.49 27.83 -6.35
C ALA A 31 5.07 27.82 -5.77
N ALA A 32 4.24 26.86 -6.19
CA ALA A 32 2.89 26.72 -5.67
C ALA A 32 2.84 26.42 -4.17
N ASN A 33 3.81 25.68 -3.61
CA ASN A 33 3.87 25.35 -2.19
C ASN A 33 4.07 26.60 -1.29
N VAL A 34 4.78 27.60 -1.78
CA VAL A 34 4.97 28.87 -1.05
C VAL A 34 3.64 29.60 -0.87
N LEU A 35 2.73 29.49 -1.83
CA LEU A 35 1.40 30.09 -1.79
C LEU A 35 0.46 29.20 -0.95
N ASN A 36 0.44 29.45 0.35
CA ASN A 36 -0.46 28.77 1.30
C ASN A 36 -0.48 27.23 1.17
N SER A 37 0.69 26.63 0.95
CA SER A 37 0.85 25.18 0.74
C SER A 37 0.13 24.62 -0.51
N GLY A 38 -0.12 25.46 -1.52
CA GLY A 38 -0.77 25.09 -2.77
C GLY A 38 -2.29 25.18 -2.76
N ALA A 39 -2.90 24.95 -3.92
CA ALA A 39 -4.34 25.15 -4.14
C ALA A 39 -5.22 24.16 -3.38
N LYS A 40 -4.79 22.91 -3.19
CA LYS A 40 -5.60 21.90 -2.49
C LYS A 40 -5.86 22.28 -1.02
N MET A 41 -7.06 22.01 -0.52
CA MET A 41 -7.39 22.16 0.91
C MET A 41 -6.50 21.30 1.81
N CYS A 42 -6.08 20.11 1.31
CA CYS A 42 -5.10 19.26 1.98
C CYS A 42 -3.69 19.82 1.77
N LYS A 43 -3.12 20.44 2.80
CA LYS A 43 -1.74 20.99 2.75
C LYS A 43 -0.62 19.94 2.68
N PHE A 44 -0.94 18.66 2.84
CA PHE A 44 0.01 17.55 2.82
C PHE A 44 0.02 16.77 1.50
N GLY A 45 -0.93 17.02 0.61
CA GLY A 45 -1.14 16.24 -0.60
C GLY A 45 -0.27 16.68 -1.79
N CYS A 46 -0.29 15.85 -2.83
CA CYS A 46 0.36 16.16 -4.10
C CYS A 46 -0.27 17.40 -4.74
N LEU A 47 0.56 18.29 -5.27
CA LEU A 47 0.12 19.52 -5.96
C LEU A 47 -0.18 19.29 -7.46
N GLY A 48 0.32 18.20 -8.03
CA GLY A 48 0.00 17.79 -9.39
C GLY A 48 0.68 18.61 -10.51
N LEU A 49 1.60 19.51 -10.19
CA LEU A 49 2.22 20.43 -11.19
C LEU A 49 3.46 19.84 -11.89
N GLY A 50 3.85 18.60 -11.61
CA GLY A 50 4.81 17.88 -12.42
C GLY A 50 6.29 18.10 -12.12
N THR A 51 6.72 18.90 -11.14
CA THR A 51 8.13 19.13 -10.83
C THR A 51 8.94 17.83 -10.64
N CYS A 52 8.34 16.79 -10.07
CA CYS A 52 8.97 15.47 -9.95
C CYS A 52 9.05 14.72 -11.29
N LYS A 53 8.09 14.94 -12.20
CA LYS A 53 8.09 14.39 -13.56
C LYS A 53 9.25 15.00 -14.34
N ASP A 54 9.40 16.32 -14.31
CA ASP A 54 10.45 17.05 -15.03
C ASP A 54 11.85 16.66 -14.52
N ALA A 55 11.99 16.34 -13.25
CA ALA A 55 13.23 15.86 -12.66
C ALA A 55 13.55 14.37 -12.97
N CYS A 56 12.61 13.63 -13.55
CA CYS A 56 12.77 12.21 -13.83
C CYS A 56 13.40 11.99 -15.22
N LYS A 57 14.67 11.54 -15.24
CA LYS A 57 15.40 11.23 -16.47
C LYS A 57 15.00 9.91 -17.14
N PHE A 58 14.14 9.12 -16.49
CA PHE A 58 13.74 7.77 -16.92
C PHE A 58 12.31 7.72 -17.45
N ASP A 59 11.66 8.89 -17.58
CA ASP A 59 10.25 8.99 -17.99
C ASP A 59 9.30 8.05 -17.21
N ALA A 60 9.62 7.87 -15.93
CA ALA A 60 8.86 6.99 -15.05
C ALA A 60 7.72 7.71 -14.31
N ILE A 61 7.48 9.00 -14.53
CA ILE A 61 6.48 9.75 -13.77
C ILE A 61 5.51 10.44 -14.73
N SER A 62 4.23 10.23 -14.51
CA SER A 62 3.13 10.93 -15.17
C SER A 62 2.28 11.69 -14.15
N ILE A 63 1.55 12.70 -14.60
CA ILE A 63 0.51 13.36 -13.81
C ILE A 63 -0.84 12.84 -14.31
N VAL A 64 -1.57 12.21 -13.41
CA VAL A 64 -2.88 11.62 -13.69
C VAL A 64 -3.88 12.15 -12.67
N ASP A 65 -4.96 12.73 -13.13
CA ASP A 65 -6.02 13.32 -12.29
C ASP A 65 -5.47 14.19 -11.14
N GLY A 66 -4.49 15.05 -11.45
CA GLY A 66 -3.91 16.02 -10.52
C GLY A 66 -3.00 15.44 -9.43
N ILE A 67 -2.49 14.21 -9.62
CA ILE A 67 -1.44 13.62 -8.77
C ILE A 67 -0.34 12.97 -9.62
N ALA A 68 0.88 12.92 -9.08
CA ALA A 68 1.97 12.19 -9.72
C ALA A 68 1.81 10.68 -9.51
N VAL A 69 1.98 9.93 -10.60
CA VAL A 69 1.96 8.45 -10.63
C VAL A 69 3.32 7.98 -11.14
N ILE A 70 3.90 7.00 -10.47
CA ILE A 70 5.21 6.45 -10.83
C ILE A 70 5.01 5.07 -11.46
N ASP A 71 5.58 4.89 -12.65
CA ASP A 71 5.73 3.61 -13.31
C ASP A 71 6.88 2.84 -12.63
N GLU A 72 6.52 1.79 -11.91
CA GLU A 72 7.46 1.00 -11.11
C GLU A 72 8.41 0.18 -11.99
N GLU A 73 8.02 -0.17 -13.22
CA GLU A 73 8.88 -0.90 -14.17
C GLU A 73 10.04 -0.01 -14.67
N LYS A 74 9.73 1.26 -15.00
CA LYS A 74 10.72 2.25 -15.45
C LYS A 74 11.54 2.87 -14.32
N CYS A 75 11.06 2.79 -13.08
CA CYS A 75 11.70 3.44 -11.94
C CYS A 75 12.98 2.72 -11.52
N VAL A 76 14.10 3.44 -11.49
CA VAL A 76 15.42 2.95 -11.03
C VAL A 76 15.78 3.44 -9.62
N ASN A 77 14.84 4.05 -8.90
CA ASN A 77 15.02 4.58 -7.54
C ASN A 77 16.22 5.54 -7.37
N CYS A 78 16.48 6.40 -8.34
CA CYS A 78 17.59 7.37 -8.29
C CYS A 78 17.40 8.50 -7.25
N GLY A 79 16.21 8.67 -6.68
CA GLY A 79 15.91 9.64 -5.63
C GLY A 79 15.57 11.05 -6.08
N LYS A 80 15.82 11.45 -7.33
CA LYS A 80 15.64 12.83 -7.82
C LYS A 80 14.24 13.40 -7.59
N CYS A 81 13.21 12.61 -7.82
CA CYS A 81 11.83 13.02 -7.59
C CYS A 81 11.53 13.31 -6.10
N LYS A 82 12.21 12.61 -5.17
CA LYS A 82 12.09 12.84 -3.73
C LYS A 82 12.73 14.16 -3.31
N GLU A 83 13.90 14.48 -3.89
CA GLU A 83 14.65 15.71 -3.60
C GLU A 83 13.85 16.97 -3.98
N VAL A 84 13.14 16.94 -5.11
CA VAL A 84 12.41 18.12 -5.62
C VAL A 84 10.98 18.24 -5.08
N CYS A 85 10.47 17.23 -4.39
CA CYS A 85 9.09 17.23 -3.91
C CYS A 85 8.93 18.09 -2.64
N PRO A 86 8.26 19.26 -2.70
CA PRO A 86 8.14 20.16 -1.55
C PRO A 86 7.22 19.59 -0.45
N LYS A 87 6.45 18.54 -0.76
CA LYS A 87 5.55 17.86 0.19
C LYS A 87 6.20 16.66 0.88
N GLY A 88 7.36 16.20 0.42
CA GLY A 88 8.03 15.01 0.97
C GLY A 88 7.18 13.74 0.91
N ILE A 89 6.33 13.60 -0.12
CA ILE A 89 5.36 12.49 -0.23
C ILE A 89 5.81 11.37 -1.17
N ILE A 90 7.06 11.36 -1.56
CA ILE A 90 7.60 10.29 -2.40
C ILE A 90 8.51 9.42 -1.53
N ILE A 91 8.10 8.20 -1.30
CA ILE A 91 8.84 7.23 -0.49
C ILE A 91 9.55 6.20 -1.38
N THR A 92 10.50 5.48 -0.81
CA THR A 92 11.07 4.27 -1.43
C THR A 92 10.40 3.05 -0.81
N LYS A 93 10.07 2.06 -1.64
CA LYS A 93 9.54 0.76 -1.21
C LYS A 93 10.13 -0.38 -2.04
N PRO A 94 10.12 -1.62 -1.52
CA PRO A 94 10.34 -2.80 -2.35
C PRO A 94 9.32 -2.88 -3.49
N GLU A 95 9.73 -3.28 -4.71
CA GLU A 95 8.82 -3.42 -5.85
C GLU A 95 7.70 -4.41 -5.54
N SER A 96 8.00 -5.52 -4.86
CA SER A 96 7.02 -6.53 -4.46
C SER A 96 5.98 -6.05 -3.43
N GLN A 97 6.23 -4.94 -2.74
CA GLN A 97 5.30 -4.39 -1.76
C GLN A 97 4.12 -3.71 -2.46
N GLU A 98 3.00 -4.41 -2.62
CA GLU A 98 1.77 -3.86 -3.21
C GLU A 98 0.97 -2.99 -2.22
N VAL A 99 1.07 -3.29 -0.92
CA VAL A 99 0.23 -2.68 0.12
C VAL A 99 0.91 -1.46 0.72
N VAL A 100 0.37 -0.27 0.41
CA VAL A 100 0.92 1.02 0.86
C VAL A 100 -0.23 1.94 1.28
N VAL A 101 -0.07 2.70 2.35
CA VAL A 101 -1.02 3.76 2.72
C VAL A 101 -0.73 5.00 1.87
N GLU A 102 -1.63 5.34 0.95
CA GLU A 102 -1.46 6.44 0.00
C GLU A 102 -2.00 7.77 0.56
N CYS A 103 -1.50 8.16 1.72
CA CYS A 103 -1.82 9.43 2.37
C CYS A 103 -0.64 9.89 3.24
N ASN A 104 -0.44 11.20 3.32
CA ASN A 104 0.56 11.84 4.18
C ASN A 104 -0.06 12.88 5.12
N SER A 105 -1.39 12.93 5.23
CA SER A 105 -2.08 13.90 6.09
C SER A 105 -1.78 13.61 7.57
N LYS A 106 -1.47 14.66 8.31
CA LYS A 106 -1.34 14.62 9.78
C LYS A 106 -2.61 15.05 10.51
N GLU A 107 -3.67 15.25 9.75
CA GLU A 107 -5.02 15.48 10.27
C GLU A 107 -5.78 14.16 10.38
N PHE A 108 -6.93 14.13 11.05
CA PHE A 108 -7.72 12.92 11.23
C PHE A 108 -9.23 13.20 11.25
N GLY A 109 -10.01 12.14 11.12
CA GLY A 109 -11.46 12.16 11.24
C GLY A 109 -12.13 13.11 10.26
N LYS A 110 -12.98 14.01 10.79
CA LYS A 110 -13.78 14.98 10.03
C LYS A 110 -12.91 15.94 9.23
N ALA A 111 -11.81 16.42 9.83
CA ALA A 111 -10.92 17.39 9.18
C ALA A 111 -10.31 16.87 7.87
N VAL A 112 -10.04 15.56 7.78
CA VAL A 112 -9.60 14.93 6.52
C VAL A 112 -10.76 14.80 5.55
N LYS A 113 -11.93 14.29 5.99
CA LYS A 113 -13.09 14.04 5.11
C LYS A 113 -13.58 15.31 4.42
N GLU A 114 -13.51 16.45 5.10
CA GLU A 114 -13.92 17.76 4.55
C GLU A 114 -13.03 18.19 3.37
N LYS A 115 -11.75 17.77 3.36
CA LYS A 115 -10.74 18.18 2.40
C LYS A 115 -10.49 17.13 1.31
N CYS A 116 -10.61 15.84 1.65
CA CYS A 116 -10.28 14.74 0.75
C CYS A 116 -11.07 13.48 1.13
N THR A 117 -11.85 12.95 0.20
CA THR A 117 -12.65 11.73 0.41
C THR A 117 -11.80 10.46 0.42
N ALA A 118 -10.63 10.49 -0.24
CA ALA A 118 -9.69 9.37 -0.31
C ALA A 118 -8.58 9.44 0.78
N GLY A 119 -8.66 10.37 1.73
CA GLY A 119 -7.64 10.55 2.76
C GLY A 119 -7.73 9.53 3.90
N CYS A 120 -6.59 9.28 4.57
CA CYS A 120 -6.55 8.47 5.80
C CYS A 120 -7.19 9.26 6.95
N ILE A 121 -8.29 8.77 7.49
CA ILE A 121 -9.01 9.42 8.59
C ILE A 121 -8.50 9.01 9.99
N GLY A 122 -7.42 8.25 10.08
CA GLY A 122 -6.83 7.85 11.35
C GLY A 122 -7.71 6.93 12.21
N CYS A 123 -8.57 6.12 11.60
CA CYS A 123 -9.55 5.29 12.34
C CYS A 123 -8.96 4.03 13.00
N GLY A 124 -7.72 3.63 12.68
CA GLY A 124 -7.05 2.46 13.23
C GLY A 124 -7.61 1.09 12.82
N MET A 125 -8.61 1.03 11.93
CA MET A 125 -9.21 -0.26 11.50
C MET A 125 -8.20 -1.18 10.80
N CYS A 126 -7.26 -0.61 10.04
CA CYS A 126 -6.19 -1.36 9.39
C CYS A 126 -5.24 -2.01 10.41
N VAL A 127 -4.91 -1.32 11.50
CA VAL A 127 -4.07 -1.85 12.58
C VAL A 127 -4.76 -3.06 13.23
N LYS A 128 -6.04 -2.92 13.59
CA LYS A 128 -6.83 -4.03 14.18
C LYS A 128 -6.97 -5.23 13.24
N ALA A 129 -6.99 -4.99 11.93
CA ALA A 129 -7.09 -6.06 10.94
C ALA A 129 -5.76 -6.77 10.66
N CYS A 130 -4.62 -6.18 11.05
CA CYS A 130 -3.30 -6.73 10.78
C CYS A 130 -2.91 -7.79 11.83
N LYS A 131 -2.87 -9.06 11.43
CA LYS A 131 -2.43 -10.17 12.30
C LYS A 131 -0.90 -10.34 12.36
N PHE A 132 -0.14 -9.45 11.69
CA PHE A 132 1.32 -9.55 11.54
C PHE A 132 2.07 -8.39 12.18
N ASP A 133 1.37 -7.49 12.88
CA ASP A 133 1.94 -6.29 13.49
C ASP A 133 2.79 -5.46 12.50
N ALA A 134 2.37 -5.49 11.23
CA ALA A 134 3.04 -4.82 10.13
C ALA A 134 2.57 -3.36 9.93
N ILE A 135 1.67 -2.85 10.76
CA ILE A 135 1.14 -1.49 10.62
C ILE A 135 1.51 -0.67 11.85
N ILE A 136 2.37 0.31 11.62
CA ILE A 136 2.76 1.33 12.59
C ILE A 136 1.74 2.47 12.50
N PHE A 137 1.24 2.92 13.64
CA PHE A 137 0.29 4.03 13.71
C PHE A 137 0.89 5.18 14.49
N GLU A 138 1.44 6.14 13.77
CA GLU A 138 2.12 7.31 14.32
C GLU A 138 1.58 8.59 13.67
N ASP A 139 1.59 9.71 14.38
CA ASP A 139 1.11 11.01 13.87
C ASP A 139 -0.29 10.93 13.25
N LYS A 140 -1.18 10.11 13.79
CA LYS A 140 -2.56 9.90 13.30
C LYS A 140 -2.67 9.27 11.90
N ILE A 141 -1.59 8.71 11.38
CA ILE A 141 -1.55 8.03 10.10
C ILE A 141 -0.94 6.63 10.23
N ALA A 142 -1.48 5.69 9.46
CA ALA A 142 -0.93 4.35 9.38
C ALA A 142 0.22 4.30 8.37
N LYS A 143 1.28 3.56 8.71
CA LYS A 143 2.40 3.23 7.82
C LYS A 143 2.59 1.72 7.81
N ILE A 144 2.94 1.14 6.68
CA ILE A 144 3.15 -0.30 6.55
C ILE A 144 4.64 -0.59 6.55
N ASP A 145 5.07 -1.44 7.49
CA ASP A 145 6.42 -1.97 7.55
C ASP A 145 6.59 -3.08 6.50
N PRO A 146 7.41 -2.88 5.45
CA PRO A 146 7.60 -3.86 4.40
C PRO A 146 8.22 -5.18 4.90
N ASN A 147 9.01 -5.13 5.97
CA ASN A 147 9.68 -6.32 6.51
C ASN A 147 8.73 -7.27 7.24
N LYS A 148 7.58 -6.76 7.71
CA LYS A 148 6.56 -7.55 8.41
C LYS A 148 5.34 -7.83 7.54
N CYS A 149 5.11 -7.05 6.49
CA CYS A 149 3.94 -7.14 5.65
C CYS A 149 4.03 -8.35 4.71
N VAL A 150 3.10 -9.29 4.85
CA VAL A 150 2.99 -10.48 3.98
C VAL A 150 2.00 -10.28 2.83
N GLY A 151 1.54 -9.06 2.58
CA GLY A 151 0.63 -8.74 1.48
C GLY A 151 -0.75 -9.44 1.57
N CYS A 152 -1.24 -9.80 2.76
CA CYS A 152 -2.53 -10.49 2.91
C CYS A 152 -3.75 -9.61 2.60
N MET A 153 -3.58 -8.30 2.45
CA MET A 153 -4.58 -7.29 2.09
C MET A 153 -5.79 -7.15 3.02
N GLN A 154 -5.76 -7.69 4.24
CA GLN A 154 -6.85 -7.52 5.19
C GLN A 154 -7.07 -6.04 5.56
N CYS A 155 -6.01 -5.27 5.66
CA CYS A 155 -6.08 -3.81 5.89
C CYS A 155 -6.70 -3.07 4.71
N VAL A 156 -6.47 -3.51 3.46
CA VAL A 156 -7.09 -2.96 2.25
C VAL A 156 -8.61 -3.18 2.29
N ALA A 157 -9.05 -4.42 2.57
CA ALA A 157 -10.46 -4.79 2.67
C ALA A 157 -11.22 -4.00 3.76
N LYS A 158 -10.56 -3.69 4.87
CA LYS A 158 -11.17 -3.01 6.02
C LYS A 158 -11.04 -1.49 5.98
N CYS A 159 -10.33 -0.91 5.02
CA CYS A 159 -10.15 0.53 4.94
C CYS A 159 -11.42 1.24 4.43
N PRO A 160 -12.09 2.08 5.23
CA PRO A 160 -13.34 2.71 4.83
C PRO A 160 -13.18 3.78 3.74
N THR A 161 -12.00 4.39 3.65
CA THR A 161 -11.69 5.41 2.61
C THR A 161 -10.91 4.83 1.44
N LYS A 162 -10.64 3.53 1.45
CA LYS A 162 -9.88 2.83 0.40
C LYS A 162 -8.53 3.49 0.07
N VAL A 163 -7.91 4.11 1.06
CA VAL A 163 -6.63 4.84 0.91
C VAL A 163 -5.41 3.90 0.87
N ILE A 164 -5.59 2.63 1.22
CA ILE A 164 -4.52 1.63 1.19
C ILE A 164 -4.54 0.96 -0.18
N SER A 165 -3.41 1.01 -0.90
CA SER A 165 -3.26 0.31 -2.18
C SER A 165 -3.23 -1.20 -2.01
N GLY A 166 -3.49 -1.90 -3.08
CA GLY A 166 -3.52 -3.36 -3.18
C GLY A 166 -4.79 -3.85 -3.89
N ASP A 167 -4.64 -4.90 -4.67
CA ASP A 167 -5.74 -5.51 -5.41
C ASP A 167 -6.09 -6.87 -4.81
N ILE A 168 -7.17 -6.89 -4.04
CA ILE A 168 -7.64 -8.11 -3.36
C ILE A 168 -8.02 -9.20 -4.37
N THR A 169 -8.48 -8.82 -5.57
CA THR A 169 -8.91 -9.77 -6.60
C THR A 169 -7.75 -10.57 -7.19
N LYS A 170 -6.54 -10.04 -7.11
CA LYS A 170 -5.31 -10.73 -7.56
C LYS A 170 -4.78 -11.76 -6.56
N LYS A 171 -5.33 -11.81 -5.33
CA LYS A 171 -4.90 -12.79 -4.34
C LYS A 171 -5.42 -14.17 -4.64
N LYS A 172 -4.49 -15.05 -5.02
CA LYS A 172 -4.77 -16.45 -5.28
C LYS A 172 -4.71 -17.24 -3.98
N LYS A 173 -5.71 -18.05 -3.74
CA LYS A 173 -5.76 -19.00 -2.62
C LYS A 173 -4.80 -20.16 -2.87
N VAL A 174 -4.58 -20.99 -1.88
CA VAL A 174 -3.70 -22.16 -2.01
C VAL A 174 -4.48 -23.44 -1.83
N THR A 175 -3.94 -24.54 -2.36
CA THR A 175 -4.40 -25.90 -2.11
C THR A 175 -3.25 -26.76 -1.62
N ILE A 176 -3.55 -27.90 -0.98
CA ILE A 176 -2.58 -28.87 -0.49
C ILE A 176 -2.69 -30.13 -1.34
N ASP A 177 -1.59 -30.48 -1.97
CA ASP A 177 -1.44 -31.74 -2.71
C ASP A 177 -1.48 -32.92 -1.73
N GLN A 178 -2.49 -33.75 -1.90
CA GLN A 178 -2.75 -34.85 -0.98
C GLN A 178 -1.73 -36.00 -1.10
N GLU A 179 -1.05 -36.13 -2.21
CA GLU A 179 -0.01 -37.17 -2.39
C GLU A 179 1.29 -36.75 -1.68
N LEU A 180 1.64 -35.47 -1.75
CA LEU A 180 2.86 -34.92 -1.14
C LEU A 180 2.71 -34.59 0.35
N CYS A 181 1.49 -34.42 0.84
CA CYS A 181 1.24 -34.06 2.23
C CYS A 181 1.54 -35.23 3.18
N VAL A 182 2.42 -35.00 4.15
CA VAL A 182 2.81 -36.03 5.16
C VAL A 182 2.19 -35.76 6.55
N GLY A 183 1.27 -34.81 6.67
CA GLY A 183 0.58 -34.54 7.95
C GLY A 183 1.46 -33.93 9.04
N CYS A 184 2.48 -33.15 8.70
CA CYS A 184 3.46 -32.63 9.66
C CYS A 184 2.97 -31.40 10.50
N THR A 185 1.77 -30.90 10.26
CA THR A 185 1.13 -29.75 10.91
C THR A 185 1.82 -28.39 10.82
N VAL A 186 2.98 -28.28 10.17
CA VAL A 186 3.74 -27.02 10.05
C VAL A 186 2.89 -25.91 9.42
N CYS A 187 2.19 -26.21 8.33
CA CYS A 187 1.33 -25.25 7.63
C CYS A 187 0.15 -24.76 8.50
N LYS A 188 -0.48 -25.65 9.29
CA LYS A 188 -1.55 -25.31 10.22
C LYS A 188 -1.06 -24.35 11.31
N LYS A 189 0.11 -24.61 11.91
CA LYS A 189 0.73 -23.75 12.94
C LYS A 189 1.10 -22.35 12.40
N GLN A 190 1.44 -22.24 11.12
CA GLN A 190 1.77 -20.96 10.48
C GLN A 190 0.53 -20.15 10.05
N CYS A 191 -0.63 -20.77 9.93
CA CYS A 191 -1.83 -20.12 9.44
C CYS A 191 -2.50 -19.26 10.52
N LYS A 192 -2.28 -17.96 10.49
CA LYS A 192 -2.91 -16.99 11.41
C LYS A 192 -4.41 -16.77 11.14
N PHE A 193 -4.97 -17.41 10.11
CA PHE A 193 -6.38 -17.29 9.71
C PHE A 193 -7.17 -18.57 9.95
N ASP A 194 -6.55 -19.58 10.58
CA ASP A 194 -7.16 -20.88 10.87
C ASP A 194 -7.80 -21.53 9.62
N ALA A 195 -7.17 -21.30 8.46
CA ALA A 195 -7.63 -21.78 7.16
C ALA A 195 -7.09 -23.17 6.81
N ILE A 196 -6.38 -23.86 7.71
CA ILE A 196 -5.83 -25.19 7.44
C ILE A 196 -6.31 -26.17 8.52
N GLU A 197 -6.99 -27.21 8.05
CA GLU A 197 -7.53 -28.29 8.85
C GLU A 197 -6.71 -29.56 8.66
N GLY A 198 -6.69 -30.44 9.65
CA GLY A 198 -5.95 -31.70 9.70
C GLY A 198 -5.21 -31.88 11.03
N GLU A 199 -4.92 -33.12 11.39
CA GLU A 199 -4.20 -33.47 12.59
C GLU A 199 -2.83 -34.09 12.27
N LEU A 200 -2.01 -34.33 13.30
CA LEU A 200 -0.68 -34.94 13.12
C LEU A 200 -0.79 -36.33 12.49
N LYS A 201 0.00 -36.56 11.43
CA LYS A 201 -0.01 -37.76 10.58
C LYS A 201 -1.24 -37.87 9.65
N GLU A 202 -2.17 -36.92 9.69
CA GLU A 202 -3.28 -36.85 8.74
C GLU A 202 -2.99 -35.82 7.64
N LYS A 203 -3.58 -36.04 6.47
CA LYS A 203 -3.42 -35.12 5.35
C LYS A 203 -4.23 -33.85 5.61
N HIS A 204 -3.57 -32.69 5.45
CA HIS A 204 -4.18 -31.40 5.69
C HIS A 204 -5.00 -30.91 4.48
N LYS A 205 -6.02 -30.09 4.76
CA LYS A 205 -6.84 -29.42 3.75
C LYS A 205 -6.88 -27.91 4.01
N VAL A 206 -7.10 -27.13 2.97
CA VAL A 206 -7.28 -25.68 3.07
C VAL A 206 -8.76 -25.36 2.98
N ASP A 207 -9.26 -24.63 3.97
CA ASP A 207 -10.57 -23.98 3.93
C ASP A 207 -10.43 -22.73 3.05
N ALA A 208 -11.02 -22.78 1.85
CA ALA A 208 -10.93 -21.70 0.88
C ALA A 208 -11.62 -20.42 1.35
N ASP A 209 -12.61 -20.48 2.23
CA ASP A 209 -13.34 -19.28 2.70
C ASP A 209 -12.54 -18.52 3.74
N LYS A 210 -11.73 -19.21 4.52
CA LYS A 210 -10.81 -18.60 5.50
C LYS A 210 -9.46 -18.19 4.89
N CYS A 211 -9.07 -18.80 3.76
CA CYS A 211 -7.77 -18.55 3.14
C CYS A 211 -7.70 -17.16 2.48
N VAL A 212 -6.77 -16.32 2.93
CA VAL A 212 -6.53 -14.95 2.41
C VAL A 212 -5.42 -14.87 1.37
N GLY A 213 -4.83 -15.99 0.94
CA GLY A 213 -3.76 -16.01 -0.06
C GLY A 213 -2.47 -15.31 0.38
N CYS A 214 -2.09 -15.40 1.65
CA CYS A 214 -0.83 -14.80 2.15
C CYS A 214 0.43 -15.64 1.86
N HIS A 215 0.27 -16.89 1.42
CA HIS A 215 1.27 -17.86 1.00
C HIS A 215 2.31 -18.30 2.04
N LEU A 216 2.25 -17.85 3.30
CA LEU A 216 3.20 -18.23 4.35
C LEU A 216 3.32 -19.75 4.55
N CYS A 217 2.21 -20.47 4.41
CA CYS A 217 2.20 -21.93 4.54
C CYS A 217 3.01 -22.61 3.42
N MET A 218 3.07 -22.03 2.22
CA MET A 218 3.88 -22.54 1.10
C MET A 218 5.37 -22.48 1.40
N GLU A 219 5.83 -21.31 1.89
CA GLU A 219 7.25 -21.08 2.22
C GLU A 219 7.76 -22.04 3.31
N LYS A 220 6.88 -22.41 4.23
CA LYS A 220 7.23 -23.27 5.38
C LYS A 220 6.97 -24.74 5.17
N CYS A 221 6.36 -25.14 4.05
CA CYS A 221 6.08 -26.55 3.78
C CYS A 221 7.34 -27.33 3.40
N PRO A 222 7.83 -28.28 4.23
CA PRO A 222 9.07 -29.01 3.96
C PRO A 222 8.96 -29.94 2.74
N LYS A 223 7.74 -30.37 2.41
CA LYS A 223 7.46 -31.24 1.26
C LYS A 223 6.99 -30.48 0.02
N LYS A 224 6.94 -29.13 0.06
CA LYS A 224 6.43 -28.30 -1.03
C LYS A 224 5.06 -28.76 -1.58
N ALA A 225 4.25 -29.33 -0.69
CA ALA A 225 2.93 -29.88 -1.01
C ALA A 225 1.86 -28.79 -1.25
N ILE A 226 2.17 -27.51 -1.05
CA ILE A 226 1.19 -26.42 -1.14
C ILE A 226 1.40 -25.66 -2.45
N LYS A 227 0.34 -25.54 -3.22
CA LYS A 227 0.33 -24.90 -4.55
C LYS A 227 -0.69 -23.76 -4.59
N ILE A 228 -0.47 -22.79 -5.46
CA ILE A 228 -1.42 -21.72 -5.76
C ILE A 228 -2.55 -22.28 -6.63
N LEU A 229 -3.80 -21.90 -6.32
CA LEU A 229 -5.00 -22.22 -7.11
C LEU A 229 -5.06 -21.38 -8.38
#